data_918ebdbdb0664173249ab5d4dc25cab6
#
_entry.id   918ebdbdb0664173249ab5d4dc25cab6
#
_cell.length_a   1.000
_cell.length_b   1.000
_cell.length_c   1.000
_cell.angle_alpha   90.00
_cell.angle_beta   90.00
_cell.angle_gamma   90.00
#
_symmetry.space_group_name_H-M   'P 1'
#
loop_
_entity.id
_entity.type
_entity.pdbx_description
1 polymer ?
#
loop_
_entity_poly.entity_id
_entity_poly.type
_entity_poly.pdbx_seq_one_letter_code
_entity_poly.pdbx_strand_id
1 'polypeptide(L)'
;MTQVSATLPRPLILGSTSRYRRELLSRLHLPFEVVAPEVDETPQAGEAPAALAQRLALAKAQAVARQHPEAVVIGSDQVADLAGEPLGKPGHHARAVEQLQRMRGQTVVFQTAVAVVCQATGYEALELAPVRVRLSLIHI
;
A
#
# COMPACT_ATOMS: atom_id res chain seq x y z
N MET A 1 -24.80 -14.26 -24.93
CA MET A 1 -24.39 -12.92 -24.52
C MET A 1 -22.89 -12.80 -24.60
N THR A 2 -22.43 -11.91 -25.37
CA THR A 2 -21.02 -11.65 -25.46
C THR A 2 -20.53 -10.97 -24.20
N GLN A 3 -19.58 -11.58 -23.58
CA GLN A 3 -18.90 -10.96 -22.46
C GLN A 3 -18.11 -9.77 -22.99
N VAL A 4 -18.47 -8.60 -22.54
CA VAL A 4 -17.72 -7.42 -22.90
C VAL A 4 -16.40 -7.46 -22.15
N SER A 5 -15.33 -7.70 -22.87
CA SER A 5 -13.98 -7.51 -22.34
C SER A 5 -13.84 -6.02 -22.01
N ALA A 6 -13.65 -5.70 -20.73
CA ALA A 6 -13.42 -4.33 -20.34
C ALA A 6 -12.15 -3.84 -21.02
N THR A 7 -12.30 -2.96 -22.00
CA THR A 7 -11.18 -2.32 -22.66
C THR A 7 -10.98 -0.96 -22.02
N LEU A 8 -9.85 -0.78 -21.38
CA LEU A 8 -9.51 0.49 -20.79
C LEU A 8 -8.85 1.40 -21.84
N PRO A 9 -9.16 2.71 -21.84
CA PRO A 9 -8.53 3.64 -22.77
C PRO A 9 -7.02 3.79 -22.54
N ARG A 10 -6.56 3.44 -21.34
CA ARG A 10 -5.14 3.47 -20.96
C ARG A 10 -4.77 2.17 -20.27
N PRO A 11 -3.52 1.71 -20.37
CA PRO A 11 -3.07 0.57 -19.57
C PRO A 11 -3.25 0.86 -18.09
N LEU A 12 -3.60 -0.18 -17.32
CA LEU A 12 -3.70 -0.12 -15.86
C LEU A 12 -2.54 -0.94 -15.29
N ILE A 13 -1.79 -0.34 -14.38
CA ILE A 13 -0.65 -0.98 -13.75
C ILE A 13 -0.79 -0.91 -12.24
N LEU A 14 -0.60 -2.04 -11.58
CA LEU A 14 -0.44 -2.11 -10.14
C LEU A 14 1.05 -2.06 -9.81
N GLY A 15 1.50 -0.97 -9.22
CA GLY A 15 2.87 -0.78 -8.76
C GLY A 15 3.06 -1.40 -7.38
N SER A 16 3.16 -2.73 -7.32
CA SER A 16 3.25 -3.45 -6.04
C SER A 16 3.79 -4.85 -6.26
N THR A 17 4.46 -5.38 -5.25
CA THR A 17 4.84 -6.79 -5.19
C THR A 17 3.89 -7.62 -4.33
N SER A 18 2.88 -7.00 -3.75
CA SER A 18 1.94 -7.66 -2.84
C SER A 18 0.96 -8.56 -3.59
N ARG A 19 0.98 -9.85 -3.26
CA ARG A 19 0.01 -10.82 -3.78
C ARG A 19 -1.42 -10.48 -3.36
N TYR A 20 -1.57 -9.99 -2.15
CA TYR A 20 -2.87 -9.63 -1.60
C TYR A 20 -3.51 -8.47 -2.37
N ARG A 21 -2.73 -7.43 -2.65
CA ARG A 21 -3.22 -6.29 -3.44
C ARG A 21 -3.54 -6.69 -4.87
N ARG A 22 -2.71 -7.55 -5.46
CA ARG A 22 -2.97 -8.10 -6.79
C ARG A 22 -4.29 -8.85 -6.83
N GLU A 23 -4.55 -9.69 -5.84
CA GLU A 23 -5.81 -10.42 -5.73
C GLU A 23 -7.00 -9.49 -5.55
N LEU A 24 -6.87 -8.48 -4.68
CA LEU A 24 -7.94 -7.50 -4.48
C LEU A 24 -8.28 -6.76 -5.78
N LEU A 25 -7.26 -6.32 -6.52
CA LEU A 25 -7.49 -5.60 -7.76
C LEU A 25 -8.13 -6.50 -8.83
N SER A 26 -7.76 -7.78 -8.84
CA SER A 26 -8.35 -8.74 -9.79
C SER A 26 -9.86 -8.90 -9.64
N ARG A 27 -10.40 -8.60 -8.46
CA ARG A 27 -11.85 -8.67 -8.21
C ARG A 27 -12.64 -7.60 -8.97
N LEU A 28 -12.00 -6.58 -9.50
CA LEU A 28 -12.64 -5.58 -10.33
C LEU A 28 -12.82 -6.04 -11.78
N HIS A 29 -12.24 -7.19 -12.13
CA HIS A 29 -12.29 -7.78 -13.49
C HIS A 29 -11.80 -6.84 -14.58
N LEU A 30 -10.84 -5.98 -14.25
CA LEU A 30 -10.16 -5.12 -15.19
C LEU A 30 -8.82 -5.73 -15.57
N PRO A 31 -8.40 -5.65 -16.84
CA PRO A 31 -7.06 -6.09 -17.20
C PRO A 31 -6.02 -5.15 -16.61
N PHE A 32 -4.98 -5.70 -15.99
CA PHE A 32 -3.90 -4.90 -15.43
C PHE A 32 -2.58 -5.68 -15.44
N GLU A 33 -1.49 -4.93 -15.43
CA GLU A 33 -0.15 -5.48 -15.27
C GLU A 33 0.37 -5.17 -13.88
N VAL A 34 1.34 -5.95 -13.42
CA VAL A 34 2.01 -5.76 -12.13
C VAL A 34 3.46 -5.37 -12.39
N VAL A 35 3.88 -4.27 -11.81
CA VAL A 35 5.27 -3.79 -11.91
C VAL A 35 5.78 -3.51 -10.50
N ALA A 36 6.95 -4.05 -10.17
CA ALA A 36 7.56 -3.81 -8.88
C ALA A 36 8.07 -2.36 -8.80
N PRO A 37 7.62 -1.57 -7.82
CA PRO A 37 8.14 -0.22 -7.65
C PRO A 37 9.49 -0.26 -6.94
N GLU A 38 10.43 0.57 -7.39
CA GLU A 38 11.70 0.75 -6.72
C GLU A 38 11.68 2.10 -6.00
N VAL A 39 11.52 2.05 -4.69
CA VAL A 39 11.37 3.22 -3.82
C VAL A 39 12.09 2.96 -2.52
N ASP A 40 12.76 3.98 -2.00
CA ASP A 40 13.32 3.93 -0.65
C ASP A 40 12.17 4.04 0.36
N GLU A 41 11.94 2.97 1.11
CA GLU A 41 10.85 2.89 2.07
C GLU A 41 11.26 3.32 3.49
N THR A 42 12.45 3.87 3.64
CA THR A 42 12.95 4.33 4.94
C THR A 42 12.08 5.47 5.49
N PRO A 43 11.55 5.34 6.72
CA PRO A 43 10.84 6.43 7.35
C PRO A 43 11.74 7.66 7.55
N GLN A 44 11.17 8.84 7.39
CA GLN A 44 11.85 10.08 7.70
C GLN A 44 11.77 10.39 9.18
N ALA A 45 12.72 11.15 9.70
CA ALA A 45 12.72 11.53 11.11
C ALA A 45 11.42 12.25 11.48
N GLY A 46 10.75 11.77 12.53
CA GLY A 46 9.50 12.36 13.01
C GLY A 46 8.29 12.15 12.12
N GLU A 47 8.40 11.32 11.10
CA GLU A 47 7.29 11.07 10.18
C GLU A 47 6.22 10.19 10.83
N ALA A 48 4.98 10.69 10.90
CA ALA A 48 3.87 9.93 11.44
C ALA A 48 3.50 8.76 10.51
N PRO A 49 2.96 7.64 11.06
CA PRO A 49 2.59 6.48 10.25
C PRO A 49 1.64 6.79 9.08
N ALA A 50 0.64 7.63 9.29
CA ALA A 50 -0.28 8.02 8.22
C ALA A 50 0.43 8.79 7.11
N ALA A 51 1.33 9.69 7.47
CA ALA A 51 2.12 10.46 6.49
C ALA A 51 3.07 9.54 5.72
N LEU A 52 3.71 8.61 6.42
CA LEU A 52 4.60 7.62 5.81
C LEU A 52 3.85 6.76 4.78
N ALA A 53 2.68 6.23 5.14
CA ALA A 53 1.87 5.42 4.24
C ALA A 53 1.49 6.19 2.98
N GLN A 54 1.06 7.44 3.13
CA GLN A 54 0.68 8.29 2.00
C GLN A 54 1.88 8.62 1.11
N ARG A 55 2.99 8.99 1.72
CA ARG A 55 4.21 9.31 0.97
C ARG A 55 4.70 8.12 0.17
N LEU A 56 4.72 6.94 0.77
CA LEU A 56 5.20 5.73 0.09
C LEU A 56 4.23 5.26 -1.00
N ALA A 57 2.92 5.33 -0.75
CA ALA A 57 1.93 4.98 -1.77
C ALA A 57 2.11 5.84 -3.02
N LEU A 58 2.23 7.15 -2.82
CA LEU A 58 2.42 8.09 -3.92
C LEU A 58 3.77 7.88 -4.62
N ALA A 59 4.85 7.71 -3.86
CA ALA A 59 6.17 7.48 -4.42
C ALA A 59 6.22 6.20 -5.27
N LYS A 60 5.56 5.13 -4.82
CA LYS A 60 5.47 3.88 -5.57
C LYS A 60 4.73 4.07 -6.89
N ALA A 61 3.59 4.76 -6.85
CA ALA A 61 2.83 5.04 -8.06
C ALA A 61 3.62 5.92 -9.03
N GLN A 62 4.27 6.96 -8.54
CA GLN A 62 5.06 7.87 -9.37
C GLN A 62 6.28 7.19 -9.99
N ALA A 63 6.97 6.32 -9.24
CA ALA A 63 8.14 5.61 -9.74
C ALA A 63 7.78 4.74 -10.94
N VAL A 64 6.67 4.04 -10.88
CA VAL A 64 6.19 3.21 -11.99
C VAL A 64 5.64 4.07 -13.12
N ALA A 65 4.93 5.15 -12.80
CA ALA A 65 4.36 6.05 -13.81
C ALA A 65 5.44 6.72 -14.68
N ARG A 66 6.61 7.01 -14.11
CA ARG A 66 7.73 7.58 -14.88
C ARG A 66 8.20 6.65 -15.99
N GLN A 67 8.13 5.34 -15.78
CA GLN A 67 8.50 4.34 -16.77
C GLN A 67 7.36 3.98 -17.71
N HIS A 68 6.12 4.29 -17.31
CA HIS A 68 4.90 3.99 -18.06
C HIS A 68 3.99 5.22 -18.10
N PRO A 69 4.41 6.30 -18.79
CA PRO A 69 3.72 7.58 -18.71
C PRO A 69 2.29 7.59 -19.22
N GLU A 70 1.94 6.65 -20.10
CA GLU A 70 0.57 6.54 -20.63
C GLU A 70 -0.36 5.73 -19.73
N ALA A 71 0.18 5.03 -18.75
CA ALA A 71 -0.60 4.14 -17.89
C ALA A 71 -1.22 4.87 -16.72
N VAL A 72 -2.35 4.35 -16.26
CA VAL A 72 -2.89 4.65 -14.95
C VAL A 72 -2.23 3.71 -13.95
N VAL A 73 -1.53 4.25 -12.98
CA VAL A 73 -0.74 3.46 -12.03
C VAL A 73 -1.35 3.57 -10.63
N ILE A 74 -1.55 2.43 -10.01
CA ILE A 74 -2.01 2.34 -8.62
C ILE A 74 -0.81 1.95 -7.75
N GLY A 75 -0.52 2.79 -6.76
CA GLY A 75 0.44 2.50 -5.71
C GLY A 75 -0.26 2.41 -4.38
N SER A 76 0.26 1.62 -3.47
CA SER A 76 -0.33 1.47 -2.15
C SER A 76 0.73 1.15 -1.12
N ASP A 77 0.49 1.58 0.09
CA ASP A 77 1.32 1.24 1.24
C ASP A 77 0.46 1.12 2.48
N GLN A 78 0.91 0.29 3.41
CA GLN A 78 0.27 0.11 4.70
C GLN A 78 1.31 0.17 5.80
N VAL A 79 1.05 1.01 6.80
CA VAL A 79 1.93 1.18 7.96
C VAL A 79 1.14 0.88 9.22
N ALA A 80 1.67 -0.04 10.03
CA ALA A 80 1.11 -0.31 11.35
C ALA A 80 1.53 0.78 12.31
N ASP A 81 0.55 1.37 12.96
CA ASP A 81 0.70 2.50 13.88
C ASP A 81 0.38 2.04 15.30
N LEU A 82 1.39 1.97 16.15
CA LEU A 82 1.24 1.70 17.57
C LEU A 82 1.55 2.97 18.35
N ALA A 83 0.53 3.60 18.90
CA ALA A 83 0.65 4.80 19.71
C ALA A 83 1.42 5.95 19.03
N GLY A 84 1.24 6.10 17.72
CA GLY A 84 1.89 7.16 16.94
C GLY A 84 3.24 6.76 16.37
N GLU A 85 3.72 5.55 16.63
CA GLU A 85 5.00 5.06 16.12
C GLU A 85 4.79 4.02 15.02
N PRO A 86 5.49 4.15 13.88
CA PRO A 86 5.40 3.14 12.84
C PRO A 86 6.11 1.85 13.26
N LEU A 87 5.44 0.72 13.01
CA LEU A 87 6.05 -0.59 13.22
C LEU A 87 6.61 -1.09 11.89
N GLY A 88 7.90 -1.34 11.85
CA GLY A 88 8.54 -1.92 10.70
C GLY A 88 8.27 -3.40 10.57
N LYS A 89 8.61 -3.97 9.41
CA LYS A 89 8.54 -5.42 9.21
C LYS A 89 9.54 -6.09 10.14
N PRO A 90 9.14 -7.20 10.80
CA PRO A 90 10.01 -7.83 11.79
C PRO A 90 11.29 -8.44 11.21
N GLY A 91 11.29 -8.91 9.99
CA GLY A 91 12.45 -9.48 9.33
C GLY A 91 12.83 -10.88 9.79
N HIS A 92 12.63 -11.23 11.06
CA HIS A 92 12.89 -12.57 11.57
C HIS A 92 11.96 -12.90 12.75
N HIS A 93 11.93 -14.18 13.11
CA HIS A 93 10.98 -14.72 14.11
C HIS A 93 11.04 -14.03 15.48
N ALA A 94 12.23 -13.83 16.01
CA ALA A 94 12.38 -13.21 17.33
C ALA A 94 11.82 -11.79 17.38
N ARG A 95 12.03 -11.02 16.34
CA ARG A 95 11.46 -9.66 16.23
C ARG A 95 9.95 -9.69 16.04
N ALA A 96 9.44 -10.65 15.30
CA ALA A 96 8.00 -10.81 15.14
C ALA A 96 7.33 -11.08 16.49
N VAL A 97 7.90 -11.97 17.30
CA VAL A 97 7.41 -12.25 18.64
C VAL A 97 7.45 -11.01 19.53
N GLU A 98 8.56 -10.27 19.49
CA GLU A 98 8.73 -9.04 20.26
C GLU A 98 7.68 -7.99 19.87
N GLN A 99 7.42 -7.81 18.58
CA GLN A 99 6.40 -6.88 18.11
C GLN A 99 5.00 -7.28 18.58
N LEU A 100 4.67 -8.58 18.48
CA LEU A 100 3.39 -9.07 18.93
C LEU A 100 3.20 -8.87 20.43
N GLN A 101 4.25 -9.08 21.23
CA GLN A 101 4.21 -8.83 22.66
C GLN A 101 3.98 -7.36 22.99
N ARG A 102 4.62 -6.46 22.25
CA ARG A 102 4.42 -5.01 22.42
C ARG A 102 3.01 -4.58 22.05
N MET A 103 2.41 -5.20 21.04
CA MET A 103 1.06 -4.87 20.57
C MET A 103 -0.04 -5.49 21.43
N ARG A 104 0.30 -6.45 22.24
CA ARG A 104 -0.63 -7.21 23.05
C ARG A 104 -1.47 -6.31 23.96
N GLY A 105 -2.79 -6.45 23.89
CA GLY A 105 -3.72 -5.64 24.66
C GLY A 105 -3.86 -4.21 24.20
N GLN A 106 -3.20 -3.82 23.09
CA GLN A 106 -3.25 -2.48 22.57
C GLN A 106 -4.03 -2.43 21.26
N THR A 107 -4.45 -1.23 20.90
CA THR A 107 -5.05 -0.97 19.60
C THR A 107 -3.96 -0.56 18.64
N VAL A 108 -3.85 -1.28 17.52
CA VAL A 108 -2.98 -0.95 16.41
C VAL A 108 -3.83 -0.36 15.30
N VAL A 109 -3.40 0.75 14.74
CA VAL A 109 -4.07 1.35 13.59
C VAL A 109 -3.25 1.02 12.35
N PHE A 110 -3.86 0.34 11.38
CA PHE A 110 -3.23 0.13 10.09
C PHE A 110 -3.58 1.29 9.19
N GLN A 111 -2.59 2.13 8.90
CA GLN A 111 -2.75 3.25 7.99
C GLN A 111 -2.51 2.74 6.57
N THR A 112 -3.58 2.63 5.80
CA THR A 112 -3.51 2.13 4.42
C THR A 112 -3.74 3.29 3.46
N ALA A 113 -2.78 3.53 2.58
CA ALA A 113 -2.87 4.58 1.57
C ALA A 113 -2.90 3.98 0.19
N VAL A 114 -3.67 4.59 -0.70
CA VAL A 114 -3.74 4.25 -2.11
C VAL A 114 -3.54 5.51 -2.92
N ALA A 115 -2.64 5.46 -3.89
CA ALA A 115 -2.40 6.54 -4.84
C ALA A 115 -2.73 6.07 -6.24
N VAL A 116 -3.33 6.94 -7.04
CA VAL A 116 -3.57 6.71 -8.46
C VAL A 116 -2.95 7.86 -9.23
N VAL A 117 -2.07 7.53 -10.15
CA VAL A 117 -1.30 8.52 -10.90
C VAL A 117 -1.33 8.19 -12.40
N CYS A 118 -1.52 9.21 -13.23
CA CYS A 118 -1.32 9.10 -14.67
C CYS A 118 -0.46 10.27 -15.11
N GLN A 119 0.77 10.00 -15.51
CA GLN A 119 1.72 11.06 -15.85
C GLN A 119 1.28 11.84 -17.09
N ALA A 120 0.78 11.17 -18.11
CA ALA A 120 0.38 11.80 -19.36
C ALA A 120 -0.72 12.85 -19.18
N THR A 121 -1.63 12.64 -18.23
CA THR A 121 -2.75 13.57 -17.97
C THR A 121 -2.51 14.49 -16.79
N GLY A 122 -1.46 14.25 -16.01
CA GLY A 122 -1.22 14.97 -14.76
C GLY A 122 -2.17 14.58 -13.63
N TYR A 123 -2.90 13.47 -13.79
CA TYR A 123 -3.84 13.02 -12.76
C TYR A 123 -3.09 12.45 -11.55
N GLU A 124 -3.54 12.84 -10.38
CA GLU A 124 -2.98 12.35 -9.13
C GLU A 124 -4.08 12.37 -8.06
N ALA A 125 -4.31 11.23 -7.44
CA ALA A 125 -5.24 11.08 -6.34
C ALA A 125 -4.60 10.26 -5.23
N LEU A 126 -4.93 10.58 -3.98
CA LEU A 126 -4.38 9.93 -2.81
C LEU A 126 -5.49 9.79 -1.77
N GLU A 127 -5.69 8.57 -1.29
CA GLU A 127 -6.67 8.27 -0.26
C GLU A 127 -6.02 7.52 0.90
N LEU A 128 -6.47 7.80 2.10
CA LEU A 128 -6.02 7.13 3.32
C LEU A 128 -7.21 6.47 4.00
N ALA A 129 -7.06 5.19 4.34
CA ALA A 129 -8.06 4.41 5.06
C ALA A 129 -7.43 3.83 6.34
N PRO A 130 -7.70 4.40 7.51
CA PRO A 130 -7.22 3.82 8.76
C PRO A 130 -8.12 2.67 9.19
N VAL A 131 -7.50 1.57 9.64
CA VAL A 131 -8.20 0.40 10.19
C VAL A 131 -7.68 0.12 11.59
N ARG A 132 -8.57 0.13 12.57
CA ARG A 132 -8.21 -0.12 13.96
C ARG A 132 -8.37 -1.60 14.29
N VAL A 133 -7.34 -2.17 14.89
CA VAL A 133 -7.35 -3.56 15.33
C VAL A 133 -6.90 -3.62 16.77
N ARG A 134 -7.77 -4.13 17.64
CA ARG A 134 -7.41 -4.36 19.04
C ARG A 134 -6.93 -5.78 19.20
N LEU A 135 -5.71 -5.95 19.70
CA LEU A 135 -5.12 -7.27 19.91
C LEU A 135 -5.50 -7.81 21.29
N SER A 136 -5.78 -9.11 21.31
CA SER A 136 -6.09 -9.81 22.54
C SER A 136 -4.90 -9.83 23.51
N LEU A 137 -5.19 -9.78 24.80
CA LEU A 137 -4.19 -10.00 25.85
C LEU A 137 -3.77 -11.47 25.97
N ILE A 138 -4.50 -12.36 25.32
CA ILE A 138 -4.35 -13.80 25.47
C ILE A 138 -3.65 -14.36 24.25
N HIS A 139 -2.70 -15.24 24.44
CA HIS A 139 -2.11 -16.10 23.41
C HIS A 139 -1.30 -15.39 22.31
N ILE A 140 -0.40 -14.55 22.71
CA ILE A 140 0.60 -14.05 21.77
C ILE A 140 1.96 -14.63 22.10
#